data_bdcc3ac23e4604d9f1b05e28dfc8cbd9
#
_entry.id   bdcc3ac23e4604d9f1b05e28dfc8cbd9
#
_cell.length_a   1.000
_cell.length_b   1.000
_cell.length_c   1.000
_cell.angle_alpha   90.00
_cell.angle_beta   90.00
_cell.angle_gamma   90.00
#
_symmetry.space_group_name_H-M   'P 1'
#
loop_
_entity.id
_entity.type
_entity.pdbx_description
1 polymer ?
#
loop_
_entity_poly.entity_id
_entity_poly.type
_entity_poly.pdbx_seq_one_letter_code
_entity_poly.pdbx_strand_id
1 'polypeptide(L)'
;MKFVLMFLMLSVIYIGSASVAEAGSFRFGKDEKVIKIKDVQLQGPAGEALYIGYLVETKFFGLGVHVKDKGYVIGVRGDEKGYFPMPPADKIQYAQKAGLLPEQLPQYKLSVFDYAVGYSLWIFTACLFGLLLLKKPPQRNIKKY
;
A
#
# COMPACT_ATOMS: atom_id res chain seq x y z
N MET A 1 -1.83 30.18 -13.07
CA MET A 1 -2.43 28.86 -13.31
C MET A 1 -1.50 27.88 -14.06
N LYS A 2 -0.81 28.27 -15.14
CA LYS A 2 0.11 27.37 -15.88
C LYS A 2 1.27 26.84 -15.02
N PHE A 3 1.85 27.68 -14.15
CA PHE A 3 2.94 27.29 -13.27
C PHE A 3 2.53 26.31 -12.16
N VAL A 4 1.34 26.44 -11.62
CA VAL A 4 0.82 25.50 -10.59
C VAL A 4 0.59 24.13 -11.21
N LEU A 5 0.07 24.07 -12.44
CA LEU A 5 -0.15 22.83 -13.18
C LEU A 5 1.18 22.13 -13.51
N MET A 6 2.19 22.92 -13.89
CA MET A 6 3.54 22.41 -14.18
C MET A 6 4.23 21.87 -12.93
N PHE A 7 4.04 22.54 -11.79
CA PHE A 7 4.58 22.09 -10.50
C PHE A 7 3.90 20.81 -10.01
N LEU A 8 2.59 20.67 -10.22
CA LEU A 8 1.81 19.48 -9.90
C LEU A 8 2.22 18.30 -10.80
N MET A 9 2.48 18.52 -12.07
CA MET A 9 3.01 17.50 -12.99
C MET A 9 4.44 17.09 -12.61
N LEU A 10 5.30 18.03 -12.23
CA LEU A 10 6.67 17.73 -11.79
C LEU A 10 6.68 16.94 -10.47
N SER A 11 5.78 17.26 -9.53
CA SER A 11 5.67 16.53 -8.26
C SER A 11 5.19 15.09 -8.45
N VAL A 12 4.27 14.82 -9.38
CA VAL A 12 3.82 13.46 -9.73
C VAL A 12 4.96 12.67 -10.36
N ILE A 13 5.78 13.28 -11.22
CA ILE A 13 6.96 12.65 -11.83
C ILE A 13 8.02 12.35 -10.76
N TYR A 14 8.24 13.26 -9.79
CA TYR A 14 9.26 13.08 -8.74
C TYR A 14 8.88 11.98 -7.74
N ILE A 15 7.60 11.83 -7.40
CA ILE A 15 7.11 10.75 -6.54
C ILE A 15 7.20 9.40 -7.28
N GLY A 16 7.01 9.38 -8.60
CA GLY A 16 7.18 8.18 -9.43
C GLY A 16 8.62 7.70 -9.54
N SER A 17 9.60 8.58 -9.48
CA SER A 17 11.03 8.22 -9.66
C SER A 17 11.68 7.61 -8.40
N ALA A 18 11.15 7.84 -7.22
CA ALA A 18 11.68 7.26 -5.98
C ALA A 18 11.38 5.74 -5.83
N SER A 19 10.47 5.19 -6.65
CA SER A 19 10.08 3.77 -6.62
C SER A 19 10.54 2.97 -7.85
N VAL A 20 11.35 3.57 -8.73
CA VAL A 20 11.68 3.01 -10.05
C VAL A 20 12.66 1.83 -10.01
N ALA A 21 13.29 1.54 -8.88
CA ALA A 21 14.17 0.37 -8.75
C ALA A 21 13.44 -0.99 -8.87
N GLU A 22 12.12 -1.04 -8.68
CA GLU A 22 11.28 -2.23 -8.88
C GLU A 22 10.16 -2.06 -9.92
N ALA A 23 10.05 -0.91 -10.57
CA ALA A 23 8.91 -0.54 -11.43
C ALA A 23 9.00 -1.10 -12.87
N GLY A 24 9.84 -2.11 -13.11
CA GLY A 24 9.98 -2.73 -14.44
C GLY A 24 8.93 -3.81 -14.78
N SER A 25 8.09 -4.25 -13.85
CA SER A 25 7.06 -5.24 -14.11
C SER A 25 5.67 -4.67 -13.90
N PHE A 26 4.86 -4.67 -14.95
CA PHE A 26 3.43 -4.45 -14.82
C PHE A 26 2.86 -5.48 -13.84
N ARG A 27 2.43 -5.02 -12.67
CA ARG A 27 1.87 -5.90 -11.64
C ARG A 27 0.40 -6.14 -11.94
N PHE A 28 0.05 -7.42 -12.09
CA PHE A 28 -1.34 -7.85 -12.24
C PHE A 28 -1.67 -8.83 -11.13
N GLY A 29 -2.90 -8.72 -10.59
CA GLY A 29 -3.38 -9.63 -9.58
C GLY A 29 -3.29 -9.07 -8.15
N LYS A 30 -3.14 -9.97 -7.19
CA LYS A 30 -3.06 -9.66 -5.77
C LYS A 30 -1.62 -9.71 -5.31
N ASP A 31 -1.22 -8.71 -4.56
CA ASP A 31 0.06 -8.68 -3.86
C ASP A 31 -0.21 -8.54 -2.36
N GLU A 32 0.38 -9.42 -1.58
CA GLU A 32 0.27 -9.42 -0.13
C GLU A 32 1.60 -8.99 0.47
N LYS A 33 1.54 -8.02 1.37
CA LYS A 33 2.71 -7.49 2.07
C LYS A 33 2.47 -7.55 3.57
N VAL A 34 3.43 -8.11 4.30
CA VAL A 34 3.43 -8.08 5.76
C VAL A 34 4.25 -6.89 6.22
N ILE A 35 3.61 -5.95 6.89
CA ILE A 35 4.26 -4.79 7.49
C ILE A 35 4.63 -5.15 8.92
N LYS A 36 5.94 -5.16 9.22
CA LYS A 36 6.45 -5.44 10.55
C LYS A 36 6.07 -4.33 11.53
N ILE A 37 5.46 -4.70 12.65
CA ILE A 37 5.09 -3.77 13.71
C ILE A 37 6.01 -3.91 14.94
N LYS A 38 6.15 -5.12 15.47
CA LYS A 38 6.90 -5.36 16.69
C LYS A 38 7.52 -6.75 16.71
N ASP A 39 8.76 -6.83 17.15
CA ASP A 39 9.42 -8.12 17.43
C ASP A 39 8.81 -8.78 18.65
N VAL A 40 8.70 -10.09 18.63
CA VAL A 40 8.22 -10.91 19.74
C VAL A 40 9.23 -12.01 20.09
N GLN A 41 9.13 -12.54 21.31
CA GLN A 41 9.99 -13.62 21.78
C GLN A 41 9.45 -15.02 21.44
N LEU A 42 8.66 -15.08 20.35
CA LEU A 42 8.13 -16.34 19.83
C LEU A 42 9.11 -16.90 18.79
N GLN A 43 9.24 -18.22 18.77
CA GLN A 43 9.95 -18.95 17.74
C GLN A 43 8.95 -19.78 16.94
N GLY A 44 9.17 -19.82 15.62
CA GLY A 44 8.39 -20.68 14.74
C GLY A 44 8.79 -22.16 14.86
N PRO A 45 8.06 -23.04 14.17
CA PRO A 45 8.29 -24.48 14.22
C PRO A 45 9.69 -24.92 13.82
N ALA A 46 10.35 -24.16 12.94
CA ALA A 46 11.73 -24.42 12.50
C ALA A 46 12.79 -23.58 13.27
N GLY A 47 12.39 -22.92 14.37
CA GLY A 47 13.28 -22.07 15.18
C GLY A 47 13.47 -20.66 14.65
N GLU A 48 12.72 -20.26 13.63
CA GLU A 48 12.75 -18.92 13.07
C GLU A 48 12.20 -17.87 14.04
N ALA A 49 12.82 -16.70 14.06
CA ALA A 49 12.34 -15.59 14.87
C ALA A 49 11.08 -14.98 14.25
N LEU A 50 10.08 -14.76 15.07
CA LEU A 50 8.78 -14.23 14.66
C LEU A 50 8.62 -12.76 15.05
N TYR A 51 7.68 -12.08 14.39
CA TYR A 51 7.28 -10.72 14.72
C TYR A 51 5.77 -10.53 14.51
N ILE A 52 5.19 -9.56 15.20
CA ILE A 52 3.83 -9.12 14.92
C ILE A 52 3.88 -8.25 13.68
N GLY A 53 3.15 -8.66 12.67
CA GLY A 53 2.96 -7.95 11.42
C GLY A 53 1.51 -7.60 11.16
N TYR A 54 1.31 -6.76 10.16
CA TYR A 54 0.01 -6.39 9.64
C TYR A 54 -0.05 -6.72 8.17
N LEU A 55 -1.02 -7.52 7.78
CA LEU A 55 -1.17 -8.00 6.41
C LEU A 55 -2.01 -7.03 5.60
N VAL A 56 -1.45 -6.57 4.52
CA VAL A 56 -2.10 -5.67 3.54
C VAL A 56 -2.13 -6.36 2.19
N GLU A 57 -3.31 -6.49 1.61
CA GLU A 57 -3.52 -6.99 0.25
C GLU A 57 -3.75 -5.79 -0.68
N THR A 58 -2.95 -5.68 -1.72
CA THR A 58 -3.16 -4.70 -2.79
C THR A 58 -3.48 -5.41 -4.09
N LYS A 59 -4.54 -4.99 -4.77
CA LYS A 59 -4.87 -5.47 -6.11
C LYS A 59 -4.33 -4.51 -7.15
N PHE A 60 -3.63 -5.07 -8.13
CA PHE A 60 -3.01 -4.33 -9.23
C PHE A 60 -3.62 -4.72 -10.58
N PHE A 61 -3.83 -3.71 -11.42
CA PHE A 61 -4.07 -3.82 -12.85
C PHE A 61 -3.15 -2.81 -13.55
N GLY A 62 -1.86 -3.15 -13.61
CA GLY A 62 -0.78 -2.21 -13.94
C GLY A 62 -0.52 -1.21 -12.82
N LEU A 63 -1.54 -0.51 -12.36
CA LEU A 63 -1.56 0.39 -11.20
C LEU A 63 -2.44 -0.20 -10.08
N GLY A 64 -2.33 0.36 -8.88
CA GLY A 64 -3.15 -0.07 -7.73
C GLY A 64 -4.63 0.27 -7.93
N VAL A 65 -5.47 -0.75 -7.86
CA VAL A 65 -6.92 -0.64 -8.00
C VAL A 65 -7.60 -0.57 -6.65
N HIS A 66 -7.09 -1.33 -5.68
CA HIS A 66 -7.71 -1.46 -4.38
C HIS A 66 -6.70 -1.95 -3.35
N VAL A 67 -6.73 -1.37 -2.17
CA VAL A 67 -5.98 -1.84 -1.01
C VAL A 67 -6.95 -2.33 0.06
N LYS A 68 -6.68 -3.50 0.60
CA LYS A 68 -7.49 -4.12 1.64
C LYS A 68 -6.62 -4.44 2.85
N ASP A 69 -7.11 -4.05 3.98
CA ASP A 69 -6.65 -4.39 5.29
C ASP A 69 -7.09 -5.81 5.66
N LYS A 70 -6.14 -6.68 5.98
CA LYS A 70 -6.38 -8.08 6.36
C LYS A 70 -6.21 -8.31 7.86
N GLY A 71 -5.60 -7.35 8.57
CA GLY A 71 -5.40 -7.42 10.02
C GLY A 71 -4.04 -7.97 10.45
N TYR A 72 -3.96 -8.32 11.72
CA TYR A 72 -2.71 -8.79 12.33
C TYR A 72 -2.37 -10.22 11.91
N VAL A 73 -1.08 -10.45 11.72
CA VAL A 73 -0.48 -11.75 11.41
C VAL A 73 0.82 -11.90 12.19
N ILE A 74 1.32 -13.11 12.25
CA ILE A 74 2.65 -13.40 12.77
C ILE A 74 3.58 -13.59 11.59
N GLY A 75 4.46 -12.63 11.33
CA GLY A 75 5.44 -12.69 10.25
C GLY A 75 6.70 -13.45 10.66
N VAL A 76 7.37 -14.03 9.68
CA VAL A 76 8.64 -14.73 9.84
C VAL A 76 9.79 -13.78 9.50
N ARG A 77 10.76 -13.65 10.40
CA ARG A 77 11.92 -12.79 10.15
C ARG A 77 12.79 -13.38 9.02
N GLY A 78 13.08 -12.55 8.03
CA GLY A 78 13.87 -12.96 6.86
C GLY A 78 13.02 -13.46 5.69
N ASP A 79 11.70 -13.62 5.86
CA ASP A 79 10.79 -13.93 4.77
C ASP A 79 9.68 -12.84 4.71
N GLU A 80 9.72 -12.02 3.67
CA GLU A 80 8.74 -10.93 3.51
C GLU A 80 7.33 -11.41 3.18
N LYS A 81 7.18 -12.64 2.72
CA LYS A 81 5.90 -13.26 2.36
C LYS A 81 5.46 -14.37 3.31
N GLY A 82 6.38 -14.84 4.16
CA GLY A 82 6.09 -15.87 5.14
C GLY A 82 5.34 -15.29 6.34
N TYR A 83 4.13 -15.75 6.56
CA TYR A 83 3.37 -15.41 7.75
C TYR A 83 2.46 -16.55 8.20
N PHE A 84 2.17 -16.55 9.49
CA PHE A 84 1.16 -17.39 10.09
C PHE A 84 -0.07 -16.57 10.44
N PRO A 85 -1.28 -17.11 10.30
CA PRO A 85 -2.48 -16.43 10.75
C PRO A 85 -2.41 -16.17 12.25
N MET A 86 -3.02 -15.07 12.69
CA MET A 86 -3.10 -14.75 14.10
C MET A 86 -3.84 -15.88 14.84
N PRO A 87 -3.31 -16.38 15.97
CA PRO A 87 -3.98 -17.41 16.74
C PRO A 87 -5.34 -16.94 17.28
N PRO A 88 -6.24 -17.85 17.64
CA PRO A 88 -7.51 -17.48 18.26
C PRO A 88 -7.29 -16.77 19.61
N ALA A 89 -8.29 -15.99 20.03
CA ALA A 89 -8.20 -15.07 21.15
C ALA A 89 -7.74 -15.69 22.48
N ASP A 90 -8.15 -16.94 22.75
CA ASP A 90 -7.74 -17.70 23.92
C ASP A 90 -6.23 -17.96 23.95
N LYS A 91 -5.64 -18.34 22.82
CA LYS A 91 -4.20 -18.55 22.69
C LYS A 91 -3.43 -17.25 22.74
N ILE A 92 -3.98 -16.16 22.20
CA ILE A 92 -3.36 -14.83 22.31
C ILE A 92 -3.28 -14.42 23.78
N GLN A 93 -4.37 -14.55 24.55
CA GLN A 93 -4.39 -14.21 25.95
C GLN A 93 -3.39 -15.05 26.78
N TYR A 94 -3.28 -16.34 26.45
CA TYR A 94 -2.30 -17.21 27.09
C TYR A 94 -0.86 -16.76 26.81
N ALA A 95 -0.55 -16.46 25.56
CA ALA A 95 0.78 -15.96 25.16
C ALA A 95 1.11 -14.58 25.76
N GLN A 96 0.10 -13.72 25.93
CA GLN A 96 0.24 -12.43 26.61
C GLN A 96 0.55 -12.62 28.10
N LYS A 97 -0.17 -13.49 28.78
CA LYS A 97 0.09 -13.83 30.21
C LYS A 97 1.46 -14.47 30.41
N ALA A 98 1.94 -15.23 29.43
CA ALA A 98 3.28 -15.84 29.46
C ALA A 98 4.41 -14.85 29.08
N GLY A 99 4.09 -13.58 28.75
CA GLY A 99 5.06 -12.57 28.33
C GLY A 99 5.64 -12.76 26.93
N LEU A 100 5.09 -13.68 26.14
CA LEU A 100 5.53 -13.99 24.77
C LEU A 100 4.97 -13.01 23.75
N LEU A 101 3.81 -12.43 24.04
CA LEU A 101 3.17 -11.37 23.27
C LEU A 101 2.98 -10.13 24.15
N PRO A 102 2.92 -8.92 23.56
CA PRO A 102 2.61 -7.72 24.33
C PRO A 102 1.17 -7.79 24.88
N GLU A 103 0.95 -7.21 26.06
CA GLU A 103 -0.37 -7.18 26.73
C GLU A 103 -1.45 -6.57 25.83
N GLN A 104 -1.09 -5.57 25.04
CA GLN A 104 -1.96 -4.98 24.02
C GLN A 104 -1.27 -5.05 22.66
N LEU A 105 -2.02 -5.46 21.64
CA LEU A 105 -1.53 -5.42 20.27
C LEU A 105 -1.35 -3.96 19.86
N PRO A 106 -0.17 -3.60 19.30
CA PRO A 106 0.07 -2.24 18.85
C PRO A 106 -0.96 -1.83 17.80
N GLN A 107 -1.60 -0.67 17.98
CA GLN A 107 -2.54 -0.17 16.99
C GLN A 107 -1.78 0.19 15.71
N TYR A 108 -2.23 -0.38 14.59
CA TYR A 108 -1.72 -0.07 13.26
C TYR A 108 -2.82 0.45 12.37
N LYS A 109 -2.51 1.48 11.59
CA LYS A 109 -3.37 2.02 10.54
C LYS A 109 -2.55 2.15 9.28
N LEU A 110 -3.15 1.81 8.14
CA LEU A 110 -2.55 2.04 6.84
C LEU A 110 -2.14 3.50 6.67
N SER A 111 -0.95 3.71 6.14
CA SER A 111 -0.46 5.05 5.86
C SER A 111 -1.22 5.67 4.67
N VAL A 112 -1.20 7.00 4.58
CA VAL A 112 -1.75 7.71 3.42
C VAL A 112 -1.05 7.27 2.13
N PHE A 113 0.23 6.92 2.23
CA PHE A 113 1.01 6.42 1.11
C PHE A 113 0.53 5.06 0.62
N ASP A 114 0.19 4.13 1.52
CA ASP A 114 -0.37 2.83 1.16
C ASP A 114 -1.71 2.98 0.42
N TYR A 115 -2.54 3.93 0.85
CA TYR A 115 -3.77 4.28 0.14
C TYR A 115 -3.49 4.90 -1.23
N ALA A 116 -2.54 5.83 -1.34
CA ALA A 116 -2.19 6.46 -2.61
C ALA A 116 -1.68 5.44 -3.63
N VAL A 117 -0.82 4.51 -3.21
CA VAL A 117 -0.34 3.41 -4.05
C VAL A 117 -1.47 2.45 -4.38
N GLY A 118 -2.27 2.05 -3.38
CA GLY A 118 -3.36 1.10 -3.54
C GLY A 118 -4.50 1.58 -4.43
N TYR A 119 -4.69 2.90 -4.55
CA TYR A 119 -5.72 3.53 -5.40
C TYR A 119 -5.13 4.37 -6.54
N SER A 120 -3.87 4.15 -6.89
CA SER A 120 -3.15 4.95 -7.89
C SER A 120 -3.82 4.97 -9.27
N LEU A 121 -4.51 3.91 -9.69
CA LEU A 121 -5.29 3.89 -10.93
C LEU A 121 -6.39 4.95 -10.93
N TRP A 122 -7.12 5.07 -9.83
CA TRP A 122 -8.23 6.02 -9.70
C TRP A 122 -7.74 7.45 -9.63
N ILE A 123 -6.64 7.67 -8.89
CA ILE A 123 -5.99 8.99 -8.81
C ILE A 123 -5.53 9.41 -10.20
N PHE A 124 -4.86 8.53 -10.94
CA PHE A 124 -4.42 8.80 -12.31
C PHE A 124 -5.58 9.10 -13.24
N THR A 125 -6.65 8.30 -13.18
CA THR A 125 -7.86 8.49 -14.01
C THR A 125 -8.54 9.83 -13.69
N ALA A 126 -8.67 10.19 -12.41
CA ALA A 126 -9.24 11.46 -12.00
C ALA A 126 -8.41 12.66 -12.49
N CYS A 127 -7.08 12.58 -12.40
CA CYS A 127 -6.17 13.60 -12.92
C CYS A 127 -6.30 13.75 -14.44
N LEU A 128 -6.34 12.63 -15.18
CA LEU A 128 -6.50 12.63 -16.64
C LEU A 128 -7.82 13.28 -17.05
N PHE A 129 -8.91 12.91 -16.38
CA PHE A 129 -10.24 13.47 -16.65
C PHE A 129 -10.28 14.97 -16.35
N GLY A 130 -9.68 15.40 -15.24
CA GLY A 130 -9.54 16.82 -14.90
C GLY A 130 -8.79 17.60 -15.96
N LEU A 131 -7.71 17.06 -16.51
CA LEU A 131 -6.95 17.70 -17.61
C LEU A 131 -7.76 17.81 -18.88
N LEU A 132 -8.58 16.80 -19.21
CA LEU A 132 -9.46 16.83 -20.39
C LEU A 132 -10.54 17.91 -20.27
N LEU A 133 -11.12 18.09 -19.07
CA LEU A 133 -12.11 19.13 -18.83
C LEU A 133 -11.53 20.56 -18.88
N LEU A 134 -10.25 20.71 -18.54
CA LEU A 134 -9.56 22.00 -18.61
C LEU A 134 -9.12 22.41 -20.02
N LYS A 135 -9.11 21.46 -20.99
CA LYS A 135 -8.85 21.78 -22.40
C LYS A 135 -10.05 22.54 -22.95
N LYS A 136 -9.93 23.85 -23.11
CA LYS A 136 -10.92 24.64 -23.86
C LYS A 136 -11.03 24.10 -25.29
N PRO A 137 -12.26 23.91 -25.80
CA PRO A 137 -12.43 23.51 -27.19
C PRO A 137 -11.77 24.55 -28.11
N PRO A 138 -11.14 24.13 -29.22
CA PRO A 138 -10.55 25.06 -30.15
C PRO A 138 -11.65 25.98 -30.70
N GLN A 139 -11.49 27.30 -30.55
CA GLN A 139 -12.42 28.26 -31.15
C GLN A 139 -12.37 28.07 -32.67
N ARG A 140 -13.44 27.52 -33.23
CA ARG A 140 -13.64 27.54 -34.69
C ARG A 140 -13.82 28.99 -35.11
N ASN A 141 -12.79 29.59 -35.70
CA ASN A 141 -12.91 30.85 -36.45
C ASN A 141 -13.78 30.58 -37.65
N ILE A 142 -15.09 30.80 -37.53
CA ILE A 142 -16.01 30.84 -38.66
C ILE A 142 -15.70 32.14 -39.35
N LYS A 143 -14.89 32.08 -40.44
CA LYS A 143 -14.76 33.16 -41.39
C LYS A 143 -16.13 33.34 -42.07
N LYS A 144 -16.84 34.41 -41.71
CA LYS A 144 -18.00 34.89 -42.49
C LYS A 144 -17.45 35.44 -43.78
N TYR A 145 -17.79 34.81 -44.89
CA TYR A 145 -17.64 35.38 -46.20
C TYR A 145 -18.80 36.34 -46.45
#